data_b825472271a3fd520ea8e6f2e8784311
#
_entry.id   b825472271a3fd520ea8e6f2e8784311
#
_cell.length_a   1.000
_cell.length_b   1.000
_cell.length_c   1.000
_cell.angle_alpha   90.00
_cell.angle_beta   90.00
_cell.angle_gamma   90.00
#
_symmetry.space_group_name_H-M   'P 1'
#
loop_
_entity.id
_entity.type
_entity.pdbx_description
1 polymer ?
#
loop_
_entity_poly.entity_id
_entity_poly.type
_entity_poly.pdbx_seq_one_letter_code
_entity_poly.pdbx_strand_id
1 'polypeptide(L)'
;MSKEAKALLHVEYEQIFERVVEDVYRGRSLQSLIDDDHRAISYEDFLRWVKRDPIRHERFKEAQEMRTEFLAGEILEIADGVGTIDPSSNDVVNRDKLRIDTRKWLMSAHNKKRYGETKQIELGGSISITEALAQAQARVIEAEVLDVSDVTPRLENN
;
A
#
# COMPACT_ATOMS: atom_id res chain seq x y z
N MET A 1 35.58 -7.98 -7.85
CA MET A 1 35.66 -7.44 -6.47
C MET A 1 36.12 -8.54 -5.54
N SER A 2 37.12 -8.24 -4.70
CA SER A 2 37.63 -9.18 -3.69
C SER A 2 36.56 -9.46 -2.61
N LYS A 3 36.73 -10.55 -1.85
CA LYS A 3 35.84 -10.94 -0.75
C LYS A 3 35.82 -9.85 0.35
N GLU A 4 36.97 -9.24 0.59
CA GLU A 4 37.15 -8.13 1.55
C GLU A 4 36.44 -6.86 1.10
N ALA A 5 36.53 -6.50 -0.19
CA ALA A 5 35.82 -5.33 -0.73
C ALA A 5 34.29 -5.48 -0.65
N LYS A 6 33.75 -6.70 -0.83
CA LYS A 6 32.32 -6.97 -0.64
C LYS A 6 31.88 -6.87 0.82
N ALA A 7 32.74 -7.31 1.75
CA ALA A 7 32.45 -7.22 3.19
C ALA A 7 32.46 -5.77 3.67
N LEU A 8 33.41 -4.95 3.24
CA LEU A 8 33.47 -3.51 3.55
C LEU A 8 32.23 -2.79 2.99
N LEU A 9 31.87 -3.06 1.75
CA LEU A 9 30.69 -2.47 1.14
C LEU A 9 29.41 -2.84 1.91
N HIS A 10 29.33 -4.08 2.40
CA HIS A 10 28.17 -4.51 3.19
C HIS A 10 28.06 -3.76 4.53
N VAL A 11 29.17 -3.58 5.23
CA VAL A 11 29.21 -2.80 6.48
C VAL A 11 28.79 -1.35 6.24
N GLU A 12 29.25 -0.74 5.16
CA GLU A 12 28.88 0.63 4.77
C GLU A 12 27.38 0.75 4.49
N TYR A 13 26.78 -0.21 3.75
CA TYR A 13 25.34 -0.21 3.51
C TYR A 13 24.51 -0.36 4.79
N GLU A 14 24.96 -1.18 5.76
CA GLU A 14 24.25 -1.30 7.05
C GLU A 14 24.31 -0.01 7.85
N GLN A 15 25.45 0.68 7.89
CA GLN A 15 25.57 1.96 8.57
C GLN A 15 24.67 3.04 7.94
N ILE A 16 24.61 3.08 6.62
CA ILE A 16 23.72 3.98 5.88
C ILE A 16 22.26 3.64 6.19
N PHE A 17 21.92 2.37 6.20
CA PHE A 17 20.56 1.91 6.47
C PHE A 17 20.06 2.34 7.85
N GLU A 18 20.87 2.19 8.89
CA GLU A 18 20.48 2.61 10.24
C GLU A 18 20.21 4.14 10.30
N ARG A 19 21.05 4.95 9.69
CA ARG A 19 20.84 6.40 9.61
C ARG A 19 19.60 6.77 8.79
N VAL A 20 19.43 6.15 7.64
CA VAL A 20 18.27 6.38 6.76
C VAL A 20 16.98 6.03 7.46
N VAL A 21 16.92 4.88 8.16
CA VAL A 21 15.73 4.47 8.92
C VAL A 21 15.39 5.51 9.98
N GLU A 22 16.37 5.96 10.75
CA GLU A 22 16.16 6.97 11.78
C GLU A 22 15.69 8.33 11.23
N ASP A 23 16.27 8.78 10.14
CA ASP A 23 15.90 10.05 9.51
C ASP A 23 14.55 10.00 8.78
N VAL A 24 14.21 8.86 8.18
CA VAL A 24 12.86 8.63 7.63
C VAL A 24 11.83 8.67 8.75
N TYR A 25 12.12 8.08 9.89
CA TYR A 25 11.30 8.17 11.11
C TYR A 25 11.03 9.62 11.53
N ARG A 26 12.03 10.50 11.36
CA ARG A 26 11.93 11.95 11.64
C ARG A 26 11.30 12.77 10.51
N GLY A 27 10.71 12.15 9.53
CA GLY A 27 9.97 12.80 8.45
C GLY A 27 10.76 13.12 7.20
N ARG A 28 12.09 12.91 7.15
CA ARG A 28 12.90 13.21 5.97
C ARG A 28 12.57 12.27 4.79
N SER A 29 12.76 12.78 3.57
CA SER A 29 12.57 11.95 2.38
C SER A 29 13.80 11.08 2.13
N LEU A 30 13.59 9.82 1.71
CA LEU A 30 14.69 8.91 1.39
C LEU A 30 15.63 9.46 0.33
N GLN A 31 15.10 10.12 -0.69
CA GLN A 31 15.93 10.67 -1.77
C GLN A 31 16.86 11.76 -1.26
N SER A 32 16.35 12.70 -0.45
CA SER A 32 17.22 13.76 0.12
C SER A 32 18.32 13.20 1.01
N LEU A 33 18.07 12.10 1.72
CA LEU A 33 19.05 11.48 2.60
C LEU A 33 20.20 10.82 1.83
N ILE A 34 19.88 10.18 0.71
CA ILE A 34 20.89 9.54 -0.13
C ILE A 34 21.68 10.57 -0.92
N ASP A 35 21.04 11.62 -1.40
CA ASP A 35 21.70 12.71 -2.15
C ASP A 35 22.65 13.52 -1.26
N ASP A 36 22.27 13.76 0.00
CA ASP A 36 23.06 14.57 0.95
C ASP A 36 24.32 13.84 1.45
N ASP A 37 24.22 12.54 1.74
CA ASP A 37 25.22 11.83 2.54
C ASP A 37 26.14 10.91 1.70
N HIS A 38 25.71 10.40 0.53
CA HIS A 38 26.43 9.31 -0.13
C HIS A 38 26.36 9.30 -1.66
N ARG A 39 27.31 10.00 -2.25
CA ARG A 39 27.57 9.93 -3.71
C ARG A 39 27.99 8.54 -4.21
N ALA A 40 28.29 7.60 -3.32
CA ALA A 40 28.75 6.25 -3.65
C ALA A 40 27.62 5.22 -3.85
N ILE A 41 26.41 5.52 -3.36
CA ILE A 41 25.28 4.59 -3.42
C ILE A 41 24.12 5.29 -4.13
N SER A 42 23.63 4.65 -5.23
CA SER A 42 22.45 5.15 -5.89
C SER A 42 21.20 4.81 -5.09
N TYR A 43 20.18 5.66 -5.18
CA TYR A 43 18.86 5.43 -4.61
C TYR A 43 18.28 4.05 -4.98
N GLU A 44 18.45 3.65 -6.24
CA GLU A 44 17.96 2.37 -6.75
C GLU A 44 18.70 1.18 -6.14
N ASP A 45 20.03 1.28 -6.01
CA ASP A 45 20.85 0.22 -5.43
C ASP A 45 20.57 0.05 -3.94
N PHE A 46 20.38 1.14 -3.22
CA PHE A 46 19.96 1.11 -1.83
C PHE A 46 18.61 0.39 -1.66
N LEU A 47 17.59 0.78 -2.42
CA LEU A 47 16.28 0.13 -2.35
C LEU A 47 16.33 -1.34 -2.74
N ARG A 48 17.14 -1.68 -3.74
CA ARG A 48 17.34 -3.08 -4.15
C ARG A 48 18.00 -3.88 -3.04
N TRP A 49 18.97 -3.29 -2.36
CA TRP A 49 19.65 -3.91 -1.24
C TRP A 49 18.74 -4.09 -0.02
N VAL A 50 17.93 -3.10 0.33
CA VAL A 50 16.91 -3.20 1.39
C VAL A 50 15.93 -4.34 1.11
N LYS A 51 15.42 -4.44 -0.12
CA LYS A 51 14.43 -5.46 -0.52
C LYS A 51 14.97 -6.90 -0.54
N ARG A 52 16.30 -7.10 -0.57
CA ARG A 52 16.90 -8.44 -0.57
C ARG A 52 16.81 -9.16 0.77
N ASP A 53 16.65 -8.41 1.85
CA ASP A 53 16.54 -8.95 3.20
C ASP A 53 15.14 -8.63 3.77
N PRO A 54 14.34 -9.64 4.13
CA PRO A 54 13.00 -9.43 4.66
C PRO A 54 12.96 -8.61 5.95
N ILE A 55 13.98 -8.75 6.82
CA ILE A 55 14.05 -8.03 8.09
C ILE A 55 14.30 -6.54 7.83
N ARG A 56 15.26 -6.21 6.96
CA ARG A 56 15.53 -4.83 6.55
C ARG A 56 14.33 -4.20 5.85
N HIS A 57 13.68 -4.96 4.97
CA HIS A 57 12.50 -4.50 4.27
C HIS A 57 11.35 -4.15 5.22
N GLU A 58 11.09 -4.98 6.22
CA GLU A 58 10.04 -4.71 7.20
C GLU A 58 10.40 -3.51 8.09
N ARG A 59 11.63 -3.41 8.60
CA ARG A 59 12.09 -2.24 9.36
C ARG A 59 11.97 -0.93 8.58
N PHE A 60 12.32 -0.96 7.29
CA PHE A 60 12.18 0.22 6.43
C PHE A 60 10.71 0.60 6.21
N LYS A 61 9.84 -0.38 6.05
CA LYS A 61 8.40 -0.19 5.94
C LYS A 61 7.81 0.40 7.22
N GLU A 62 8.19 -0.12 8.38
CA GLU A 62 7.80 0.45 9.69
C GLU A 62 8.22 1.91 9.81
N ALA A 63 9.43 2.26 9.39
CA ALA A 63 9.88 3.64 9.39
C ALA A 63 9.05 4.54 8.48
N GLN A 64 8.65 4.05 7.31
CA GLN A 64 7.74 4.76 6.40
C GLN A 64 6.32 4.92 6.99
N GLU A 65 5.81 3.92 7.69
CA GLU A 65 4.53 4.00 8.39
C GLU A 65 4.57 5.03 9.52
N MET A 66 5.63 5.03 10.32
CA MET A 66 5.80 6.01 11.41
C MET A 66 6.00 7.45 10.90
N ARG A 67 6.64 7.62 9.75
CA ARG A 67 6.73 8.92 9.07
C ARG A 67 5.36 9.55 8.85
N THR A 68 4.31 8.76 8.68
CA THR A 68 2.95 9.29 8.49
C THR A 68 2.44 10.07 9.70
N GLU A 69 2.85 9.71 10.91
CA GLU A 69 2.53 10.46 12.13
C GLU A 69 3.19 11.84 12.13
N PHE A 70 4.45 11.91 11.69
CA PHE A 70 5.15 13.18 11.54
C PHE A 70 4.46 14.07 10.50
N LEU A 71 4.09 13.51 9.35
CA LEU A 71 3.35 14.24 8.31
C LEU A 71 1.99 14.73 8.80
N ALA A 72 1.31 13.98 9.69
CA ALA A 72 0.06 14.40 10.30
C ALA A 72 0.24 15.64 11.18
N GLY A 73 1.31 15.66 11.99
CA GLY A 73 1.69 16.85 12.78
C GLY A 73 1.96 18.08 11.90
N GLU A 74 2.75 17.91 10.85
CA GLU A 74 3.04 19.00 9.90
C GLU A 74 1.78 19.55 9.19
N ILE A 75 0.77 18.72 8.93
CA ILE A 75 -0.51 19.18 8.36
C ILE A 75 -1.20 20.17 9.31
N LEU A 76 -1.21 19.87 10.61
CA LEU A 76 -1.79 20.77 11.62
C LEU A 76 -1.02 22.08 11.70
N GLU A 77 0.31 22.04 11.76
CA GLU A 77 1.16 23.24 11.77
C GLU A 77 0.92 24.13 10.53
N ILE A 78 0.80 23.52 9.34
CA ILE A 78 0.50 24.26 8.10
C ILE A 78 -0.89 24.87 8.16
N ALA A 79 -1.89 24.12 8.64
CA ALA A 79 -3.26 24.57 8.74
C ALA A 79 -3.40 25.73 9.74
N ASP A 80 -2.64 25.70 10.84
CA ASP A 80 -2.60 26.73 11.86
C ASP A 80 -1.74 27.95 11.46
N GLY A 81 -1.09 27.92 10.27
CA GLY A 81 -0.26 29.00 9.75
C GLY A 81 1.06 29.18 10.50
N VAL A 82 1.54 28.17 11.18
CA VAL A 82 2.81 28.21 11.93
C VAL A 82 3.98 28.55 11.00
N GLY A 83 4.71 29.61 11.32
CA GLY A 83 5.86 30.06 10.52
C GLY A 83 5.49 30.83 9.24
N THR A 84 4.23 31.19 9.04
CA THR A 84 3.76 31.93 7.87
C THR A 84 3.72 33.43 8.17
N ILE A 85 4.36 34.25 7.32
CA ILE A 85 4.46 35.71 7.51
C ILE A 85 3.14 36.41 7.15
N ASP A 86 2.43 35.94 6.11
CA ASP A 86 1.13 36.47 5.67
C ASP A 86 0.17 35.32 5.35
N PRO A 87 -0.57 34.80 6.34
CA PRO A 87 -1.47 33.67 6.16
C PRO A 87 -2.71 34.01 5.32
N SER A 88 -2.97 35.30 5.06
CA SER A 88 -4.15 35.74 4.29
C SER A 88 -3.89 35.85 2.79
N SER A 89 -2.62 35.76 2.35
CA SER A 89 -2.27 35.83 0.94
C SER A 89 -2.78 34.59 0.18
N ASN A 90 -3.46 34.79 -0.95
CA ASN A 90 -3.97 33.72 -1.80
C ASN A 90 -2.86 32.76 -2.27
N ASP A 91 -1.67 33.25 -2.53
CA ASP A 91 -0.53 32.41 -2.95
C ASP A 91 -0.07 31.50 -1.81
N VAL A 92 -0.05 32.01 -0.59
CA VAL A 92 0.28 31.23 0.60
C VAL A 92 -0.78 30.16 0.85
N VAL A 93 -2.05 30.52 0.82
CA VAL A 93 -3.17 29.58 1.00
C VAL A 93 -3.14 28.47 -0.05
N ASN A 94 -2.92 28.79 -1.32
CA ASN A 94 -2.85 27.79 -2.39
C ASN A 94 -1.64 26.86 -2.22
N ARG A 95 -0.47 27.40 -1.85
CA ARG A 95 0.73 26.61 -1.58
C ARG A 95 0.51 25.68 -0.39
N ASP A 96 -0.08 26.16 0.68
CA ASP A 96 -0.30 25.37 1.88
C ASP A 96 -1.34 24.28 1.66
N LYS A 97 -2.40 24.56 0.88
CA LYS A 97 -3.32 23.53 0.40
C LYS A 97 -2.60 22.42 -0.37
N LEU A 98 -1.74 22.77 -1.31
CA LEU A 98 -0.95 21.79 -2.07
C LEU A 98 -0.04 20.96 -1.15
N ARG A 99 0.60 21.59 -0.16
CA ARG A 99 1.44 20.91 0.84
C ARG A 99 0.63 19.91 1.66
N ILE A 100 -0.55 20.29 2.13
CA ILE A 100 -1.49 19.44 2.89
C ILE A 100 -1.94 18.26 2.03
N ASP A 101 -2.40 18.51 0.82
CA ASP A 101 -2.92 17.47 -0.09
C ASP A 101 -1.82 16.44 -0.45
N THR A 102 -0.60 16.92 -0.70
CA THR A 102 0.56 16.04 -0.95
C THR A 102 0.86 15.15 0.27
N ARG A 103 0.82 15.71 1.49
CA ARG A 103 1.06 14.94 2.72
C ARG A 103 -0.04 13.90 2.96
N LYS A 104 -1.31 14.26 2.77
CA LYS A 104 -2.44 13.33 2.87
C LYS A 104 -2.28 12.15 1.89
N TRP A 105 -1.89 12.44 0.65
CA TRP A 105 -1.63 11.40 -0.34
C TRP A 105 -0.49 10.46 0.10
N LEU A 106 0.64 11.02 0.56
CA LEU A 106 1.76 10.21 1.08
C LEU A 106 1.35 9.35 2.27
N MET A 107 0.56 9.90 3.21
CA MET A 107 0.07 9.15 4.37
C MET A 107 -0.82 7.98 3.95
N SER A 108 -1.75 8.19 3.02
CA SER A 108 -2.60 7.13 2.51
C SER A 108 -1.83 6.07 1.72
N ALA A 109 -0.74 6.44 1.03
CA ALA A 109 0.11 5.51 0.29
C ALA A 109 0.97 4.63 1.22
N HIS A 110 1.54 5.20 2.29
CA HIS A 110 2.45 4.51 3.19
C HIS A 110 1.74 3.78 4.33
N ASN A 111 0.61 4.29 4.80
CA ASN A 111 -0.17 3.67 5.89
C ASN A 111 -1.66 3.60 5.53
N LYS A 112 -1.97 2.74 4.58
CA LYS A 112 -3.36 2.53 4.10
C LYS A 112 -4.31 2.10 5.21
N LYS A 113 -3.81 1.37 6.19
CA LYS A 113 -4.64 0.86 7.30
C LYS A 113 -5.21 1.99 8.16
N ARG A 114 -4.44 3.06 8.36
CA ARG A 114 -4.83 4.18 9.22
C ARG A 114 -5.36 5.39 8.45
N TYR A 115 -4.78 5.67 7.28
CA TYR A 115 -5.06 6.88 6.50
C TYR A 115 -5.61 6.61 5.10
N GLY A 116 -5.80 5.34 4.73
CA GLY A 116 -6.42 4.99 3.45
C GLY A 116 -7.92 5.26 3.46
N GLU A 117 -8.48 5.61 2.29
CA GLU A 117 -9.93 5.69 2.12
C GLU A 117 -10.56 4.32 2.32
N THR A 118 -11.39 4.18 3.35
CA THR A 118 -12.21 2.99 3.54
C THR A 118 -13.41 3.10 2.60
N LYS A 119 -13.30 2.53 1.40
CA LYS A 119 -14.50 2.29 0.60
C LYS A 119 -15.29 1.19 1.28
N GLN A 120 -16.35 1.55 2.01
CA GLN A 120 -17.40 0.59 2.36
C GLN A 120 -18.05 0.17 1.04
N ILE A 121 -17.65 -1.00 0.53
CA ILE A 121 -18.43 -1.68 -0.49
C ILE A 121 -19.61 -2.27 0.29
N GLU A 122 -20.72 -1.52 0.35
CA GLU A 122 -21.99 -2.12 0.69
C GLU A 122 -22.31 -3.13 -0.44
N LEU A 123 -21.96 -4.38 -0.22
CA LEU A 123 -22.54 -5.49 -0.95
C LEU A 123 -24.02 -5.53 -0.58
N GLY A 124 -24.79 -4.63 -1.18
CA GLY A 124 -26.25 -4.58 -1.11
C GLY A 124 -26.82 -5.79 -1.86
N GLY A 125 -26.76 -6.92 -1.23
CA GLY A 125 -27.31 -8.17 -1.63
C GLY A 125 -26.88 -9.21 -0.60
N SER A 126 -27.73 -9.58 0.33
CA SER A 126 -27.56 -10.81 1.07
C SER A 126 -27.68 -11.93 0.04
N ILE A 127 -26.54 -12.45 -0.44
CA ILE A 127 -26.55 -13.72 -1.18
C ILE A 127 -26.94 -14.74 -0.11
N SER A 128 -28.25 -15.04 -0.03
CA SER A 128 -28.75 -16.12 0.80
C SER A 128 -28.18 -17.40 0.21
N ILE A 129 -27.19 -17.98 0.89
CA ILE A 129 -26.60 -19.28 0.51
C ILE A 129 -27.73 -20.34 0.41
N THR A 130 -28.77 -20.20 1.21
CA THR A 130 -29.97 -21.04 1.13
C THR A 130 -30.77 -20.87 -0.17
N GLU A 131 -30.89 -19.62 -0.68
CA GLU A 131 -31.54 -19.38 -1.99
C GLU A 131 -30.69 -19.87 -3.16
N ALA A 132 -29.38 -19.66 -3.11
CA ALA A 132 -28.47 -20.18 -4.13
C ALA A 132 -28.46 -21.72 -4.16
N LEU A 133 -28.49 -22.36 -2.99
CA LEU A 133 -28.60 -23.82 -2.90
C LEU A 133 -29.96 -24.35 -3.41
N ALA A 134 -31.04 -23.68 -3.07
CA ALA A 134 -32.38 -24.02 -3.56
C ALA A 134 -32.50 -23.90 -5.09
N GLN A 135 -31.92 -22.85 -5.67
CA GLN A 135 -31.86 -22.69 -7.12
C GLN A 135 -30.99 -23.76 -7.81
N ALA A 136 -29.85 -24.13 -7.19
CA ALA A 136 -29.02 -25.20 -7.72
C ALA A 136 -29.71 -26.56 -7.66
N GLN A 137 -30.40 -26.87 -6.57
CA GLN A 137 -31.21 -28.12 -6.43
C GLN A 137 -32.36 -28.17 -7.40
N ALA A 138 -33.08 -27.06 -7.64
CA ALA A 138 -34.17 -27.00 -8.61
C ALA A 138 -33.67 -27.31 -10.03
N ARG A 139 -32.51 -26.83 -10.43
CA ARG A 139 -31.90 -27.12 -11.75
C ARG A 139 -31.49 -28.58 -11.90
N VAL A 140 -31.04 -29.24 -10.85
CA VAL A 140 -30.67 -30.66 -10.86
C VAL A 140 -31.94 -31.52 -11.05
N ILE A 141 -33.02 -31.22 -10.34
CA ILE A 141 -34.30 -31.93 -10.45
C ILE A 141 -34.90 -31.80 -11.87
N GLU A 142 -34.82 -30.60 -12.47
CA GLU A 142 -35.32 -30.36 -13.83
C GLU A 142 -34.49 -31.12 -14.88
N ALA A 143 -33.17 -31.25 -14.69
CA ALA A 143 -32.31 -32.03 -15.56
C ALA A 143 -32.58 -33.54 -15.46
N GLU A 144 -32.83 -34.08 -14.25
CA GLU A 144 -33.18 -35.49 -14.06
C GLU A 144 -34.56 -35.86 -14.69
N VAL A 145 -35.53 -34.95 -14.62
CA VAL A 145 -36.87 -35.15 -15.22
C VAL A 145 -36.80 -35.18 -16.76
N LEU A 146 -35.89 -34.40 -17.36
CA LEU A 146 -35.69 -34.39 -18.81
C LEU A 146 -35.02 -35.68 -19.32
N ASP A 147 -34.16 -36.31 -18.53
CA ASP A 147 -33.41 -37.50 -18.92
C ASP A 147 -34.31 -38.78 -18.89
N VAL A 148 -35.37 -38.79 -18.08
CA VAL A 148 -36.31 -39.90 -17.96
C VAL A 148 -37.40 -39.90 -19.08
N SER A 149 -37.63 -38.76 -19.74
CA SER A 149 -38.67 -38.64 -20.78
C SER A 149 -38.28 -39.18 -22.16
N ASP A 150 -36.99 -39.52 -22.37
CA ASP A 150 -36.48 -39.97 -23.68
C ASP A 150 -36.34 -41.50 -23.81
N VAL A 151 -36.89 -42.28 -22.85
CA VAL A 151 -36.89 -43.73 -22.89
C VAL A 151 -38.30 -44.24 -23.22
N THR A 152 -38.77 -43.98 -24.42
CA THR A 152 -39.92 -44.75 -24.99
C THR A 152 -39.39 -45.96 -25.70
N PRO A 153 -39.75 -47.20 -25.30
CA PRO A 153 -39.36 -48.41 -26.02
C PRO A 153 -40.12 -48.46 -27.36
N ARG A 154 -39.36 -48.49 -28.44
CA ARG A 154 -39.87 -48.74 -29.79
C ARG A 154 -40.28 -50.19 -29.85
N LEU A 155 -41.62 -50.45 -29.74
CA LEU A 155 -42.20 -51.76 -30.02
C LEU A 155 -42.11 -51.95 -31.52
N GLU A 156 -41.21 -52.79 -31.99
CA GLU A 156 -41.25 -53.36 -33.34
C GLU A 156 -42.37 -54.42 -33.36
N ASN A 157 -43.44 -54.15 -34.14
CA ASN A 157 -44.41 -55.17 -34.53
C ASN A 157 -43.86 -55.84 -35.78
N ASN A 158 -43.75 -57.18 -35.70
CA ASN A 158 -43.52 -58.09 -36.76
C ASN A 158 -44.89 -58.61 -37.26
#